data_56ad00cb8f10ab96a2bffe0658b6335b
#
_entry.id   56ad00cb8f10ab96a2bffe0658b6335b
#
_cell.length_a   1.000
_cell.length_b   1.000
_cell.length_c   1.000
_cell.angle_alpha   90.00
_cell.angle_beta   90.00
_cell.angle_gamma   90.00
#
_symmetry.space_group_name_H-M   'P 1'
#
loop_
_entity.id
_entity.type
_entity.pdbx_description
1 polymer ?
#
loop_
_entity_poly.entity_id
_entity_poly.type
_entity_poly.pdbx_seq_one_letter_code
_entity_poly.pdbx_strand_id
1 'polypeptide(L)'
;MEPPRKQAKMVGWFDPPVLAQTAVHMATANVFGRHSDSRLVEALASQPQACFDYPAADSDGLWLDYVADIGDGWNATYAIAEALARPTLEVTTQAGGTGASTRSGRGGDEVYPWPSRDAYAWRTEWPYRTAFEAHGTRPDLFAVPGNHDWFDSLVAFSRTFCRPERGFAGCRTQQTRSYFALKLPAPWWLIAIDLQLGAELDEPQVQYLRSVAAAMD
;
A
#
# COMPACT_ATOMS: atom_id res chain seq x y z
N MET A 1 -8.58 17.50 -5.99
CA MET A 1 -9.37 16.54 -6.80
C MET A 1 -10.78 16.58 -6.24
N GLU A 2 -11.80 16.76 -7.08
CA GLU A 2 -13.19 16.78 -6.62
C GLU A 2 -13.66 15.40 -6.15
N PRO A 3 -14.52 15.33 -5.12
CA PRO A 3 -15.08 14.07 -4.66
C PRO A 3 -15.95 13.44 -5.75
N PRO A 4 -16.04 12.10 -5.79
CA PRO A 4 -16.84 11.42 -6.78
C PRO A 4 -18.33 11.74 -6.62
N ARG A 5 -18.99 12.01 -7.72
CA ARG A 5 -20.47 12.20 -7.73
C ARG A 5 -21.23 10.93 -7.35
N LYS A 6 -20.61 9.76 -7.49
CA LYS A 6 -21.17 8.47 -7.08
C LYS A 6 -20.05 7.61 -6.47
N GLN A 7 -20.40 6.95 -5.38
CA GLN A 7 -19.53 5.95 -4.76
C GLN A 7 -19.31 4.75 -5.70
N ALA A 8 -18.08 4.27 -5.78
CA ALA A 8 -17.76 3.10 -6.58
C ALA A 8 -18.46 1.87 -6.01
N LYS A 9 -19.23 1.16 -6.84
CA LYS A 9 -19.84 -0.11 -6.46
C LYS A 9 -18.75 -1.18 -6.31
N MET A 10 -19.05 -2.20 -5.53
CA MET A 10 -18.22 -3.40 -5.47
C MET A 10 -18.09 -4.03 -6.87
N VAL A 11 -16.94 -4.66 -7.10
CA VAL A 11 -16.68 -5.38 -8.36
C VAL A 11 -17.63 -6.56 -8.48
N GLY A 12 -18.28 -6.68 -9.62
CA GLY A 12 -19.10 -7.84 -9.95
C GLY A 12 -18.23 -9.01 -10.41
N TRP A 13 -17.56 -9.69 -9.49
CA TRP A 13 -16.57 -10.73 -9.79
C TRP A 13 -17.11 -11.88 -10.66
N PHE A 14 -18.39 -12.14 -10.63
CA PHE A 14 -19.06 -13.15 -11.44
C PHE A 14 -19.67 -12.60 -12.72
N ASP A 15 -19.56 -11.29 -12.97
CA ASP A 15 -20.04 -10.70 -14.22
C ASP A 15 -19.15 -11.14 -15.39
N PRO A 16 -19.70 -11.77 -16.44
CA PRO A 16 -18.90 -12.28 -17.56
C PRO A 16 -17.99 -11.24 -18.23
N PRO A 17 -18.40 -9.97 -18.41
CA PRO A 17 -17.50 -8.93 -18.93
C PRO A 17 -16.31 -8.66 -18.02
N VAL A 18 -16.50 -8.65 -16.69
CA VAL A 18 -15.42 -8.41 -15.71
C VAL A 18 -14.43 -9.57 -15.75
N LEU A 19 -14.91 -10.82 -15.74
CA LEU A 19 -14.07 -12.00 -15.85
C LEU A 19 -13.25 -12.01 -17.14
N ALA A 20 -13.88 -11.72 -18.28
CA ALA A 20 -13.20 -11.69 -19.56
C ALA A 20 -12.10 -10.60 -19.61
N GLN A 21 -12.40 -9.40 -19.13
CA GLN A 21 -11.43 -8.31 -19.08
C GLN A 21 -10.28 -8.60 -18.09
N THR A 22 -10.58 -9.14 -16.93
CA THR A 22 -9.56 -9.54 -15.95
C THR A 22 -8.63 -10.61 -16.53
N ALA A 23 -9.19 -11.59 -17.24
CA ALA A 23 -8.39 -12.62 -17.92
C ALA A 23 -7.46 -12.02 -18.99
N VAL A 24 -7.93 -11.03 -19.76
CA VAL A 24 -7.11 -10.32 -20.74
C VAL A 24 -6.00 -9.53 -20.04
N HIS A 25 -6.31 -8.79 -18.97
CA HIS A 25 -5.29 -8.05 -18.20
C HIS A 25 -4.25 -8.98 -17.59
N MET A 26 -4.69 -10.13 -17.03
CA MET A 26 -3.79 -11.15 -16.51
C MET A 26 -2.86 -11.72 -17.60
N ALA A 27 -3.41 -12.06 -18.77
CA ALA A 27 -2.62 -12.59 -19.89
C ALA A 27 -1.63 -11.54 -20.41
N THR A 28 -2.05 -10.30 -20.57
CA THR A 28 -1.17 -9.20 -21.01
C THR A 28 -0.10 -8.89 -19.96
N ALA A 29 -0.45 -8.84 -18.68
CA ALA A 29 0.51 -8.61 -17.60
C ALA A 29 1.56 -9.74 -17.53
N ASN A 30 1.15 -11.02 -17.73
CA ASN A 30 2.10 -12.14 -17.77
C ASN A 30 3.06 -12.08 -18.97
N VAL A 31 2.59 -11.61 -20.12
CA VAL A 31 3.40 -11.55 -21.35
C VAL A 31 4.29 -10.31 -21.33
N PHE A 32 3.75 -9.15 -21.01
CA PHE A 32 4.47 -7.89 -21.08
C PHE A 32 5.13 -7.53 -19.73
N GLY A 33 4.55 -7.93 -18.60
CA GLY A 33 5.10 -7.64 -17.28
C GLY A 33 6.45 -8.30 -17.04
N ARG A 34 6.68 -9.50 -17.60
CA ARG A 34 8.01 -10.15 -17.56
C ARG A 34 9.09 -9.40 -18.35
N HIS A 35 8.69 -8.51 -19.24
CA HIS A 35 9.56 -7.72 -20.08
C HIS A 35 9.47 -6.22 -19.77
N SER A 36 8.53 -5.79 -18.93
CA SER A 36 8.49 -4.41 -18.47
C SER A 36 9.70 -4.19 -17.57
N ASP A 37 10.56 -3.32 -18.06
CA ASP A 37 11.80 -2.98 -17.38
C ASP A 37 11.43 -2.28 -16.06
N SER A 38 11.57 -2.98 -14.94
CA SER A 38 11.42 -2.42 -13.58
C SER A 38 12.28 -1.15 -13.42
N ARG A 39 13.32 -1.00 -14.24
CA ARG A 39 14.16 0.19 -14.37
C ARG A 39 13.39 1.45 -14.76
N LEU A 40 12.23 1.34 -15.45
CA LEU A 40 11.41 2.52 -15.75
C LEU A 40 10.81 3.13 -14.47
N VAL A 41 10.34 2.31 -13.56
CA VAL A 41 9.83 2.77 -12.25
C VAL A 41 10.97 3.34 -11.42
N GLU A 42 12.15 2.70 -11.46
CA GLU A 42 13.35 3.19 -10.78
C GLU A 42 13.95 4.44 -11.40
N ALA A 43 13.99 4.55 -12.71
CA ALA A 43 14.45 5.75 -13.41
C ALA A 43 13.58 6.97 -13.13
N LEU A 44 12.31 6.77 -12.77
CA LEU A 44 11.39 7.83 -12.35
C LEU A 44 11.59 8.26 -10.89
N ALA A 45 12.26 7.47 -10.09
CA ALA A 45 12.56 7.81 -8.71
C ALA A 45 13.92 8.50 -8.61
N SER A 46 13.89 9.78 -8.31
CA SER A 46 15.06 10.67 -8.28
C SER A 46 16.04 10.42 -7.13
N GLN A 47 15.68 9.60 -6.15
CA GLN A 47 16.47 9.34 -4.95
C GLN A 47 16.54 7.84 -4.63
N PRO A 48 17.66 7.34 -4.09
CA PRO A 48 17.72 5.99 -3.52
C PRO A 48 16.68 5.83 -2.42
N GLN A 49 16.09 4.63 -2.33
CA GLN A 49 15.19 4.31 -1.22
C GLN A 49 16.00 4.26 0.08
N ALA A 50 15.59 5.05 1.06
CA ALA A 50 16.16 4.98 2.40
C ALA A 50 15.50 3.87 3.22
N CYS A 51 16.17 3.41 4.27
CA CYS A 51 15.54 2.71 5.37
C CYS A 51 14.83 3.74 6.25
N PHE A 52 13.61 3.44 6.69
CA PHE A 52 12.85 4.34 7.55
C PHE A 52 13.01 3.91 9.00
N ASP A 53 13.51 4.81 9.84
CA ASP A 53 13.78 4.55 11.25
C ASP A 53 12.61 5.05 12.11
N TYR A 54 12.04 4.15 12.88
CA TYR A 54 10.99 4.39 13.86
C TYR A 54 11.50 4.03 15.26
N PRO A 55 12.26 4.93 15.91
CA PRO A 55 12.76 4.69 17.24
C PRO A 55 11.60 4.51 18.22
N ALA A 56 11.87 3.82 19.33
CA ALA A 56 10.92 3.75 20.43
C ALA A 56 10.53 5.17 20.84
N ALA A 57 9.23 5.47 20.72
CA ALA A 57 8.70 6.62 21.43
C ALA A 57 8.74 6.31 22.93
N ASP A 58 8.67 7.33 23.79
CA ASP A 58 8.65 7.17 25.26
C ASP A 58 7.49 6.32 25.82
N SER A 59 6.74 5.66 24.95
CA SER A 59 5.60 4.80 25.23
C SER A 59 5.94 3.33 25.02
N ASP A 60 5.28 2.47 25.80
CA ASP A 60 5.50 1.01 25.94
C ASP A 60 5.33 0.15 24.65
N GLY A 61 5.37 0.71 23.45
CA GLY A 61 5.26 -0.05 22.22
C GLY A 61 5.04 0.77 20.97
N LEU A 62 5.20 0.11 19.83
CA LEU A 62 4.81 0.59 18.51
C LEU A 62 3.61 -0.20 18.01
N TRP A 63 2.59 0.51 17.59
CA TRP A 63 1.42 -0.08 16.95
C TRP A 63 1.53 0.04 15.42
N LEU A 64 1.30 -1.05 14.74
CA LEU A 64 1.29 -1.14 13.28
C LEU A 64 -0.02 -1.79 12.83
N ASP A 65 -0.81 -1.07 12.07
CA ASP A 65 -1.97 -1.63 11.39
C ASP A 65 -1.57 -2.15 10.01
N TYR A 66 -1.96 -3.38 9.68
CA TYR A 66 -1.75 -3.98 8.38
C TYR A 66 -3.09 -4.32 7.73
N VAL A 67 -3.25 -3.95 6.47
CA VAL A 67 -4.45 -4.25 5.69
C VAL A 67 -4.07 -4.59 4.26
N ALA A 68 -4.75 -5.56 3.67
CA ALA A 68 -4.59 -6.02 2.29
C ALA A 68 -5.96 -6.22 1.63
N ASP A 69 -5.98 -6.46 0.33
CA ASP A 69 -7.17 -6.80 -0.43
C ASP A 69 -8.31 -5.77 -0.33
N ILE A 70 -7.96 -4.50 -0.49
CA ILE A 70 -8.89 -3.38 -0.43
C ILE A 70 -9.12 -2.79 -1.83
N GLY A 71 -10.02 -1.80 -1.94
CA GLY A 71 -10.27 -1.14 -3.23
C GLY A 71 -11.23 -1.91 -4.15
N ASP A 72 -11.95 -2.88 -3.62
CA ASP A 72 -13.01 -3.59 -4.35
C ASP A 72 -14.27 -2.72 -4.54
N GLY A 73 -14.52 -1.79 -3.65
CA GLY A 73 -15.61 -0.84 -3.72
C GLY A 73 -15.57 0.17 -2.59
N TRP A 74 -16.30 1.27 -2.75
CA TRP A 74 -16.32 2.36 -1.77
C TRP A 74 -16.64 1.90 -0.35
N ASN A 75 -17.78 1.21 -0.17
CA ASN A 75 -18.29 0.90 1.16
C ASN A 75 -17.37 -0.02 1.95
N ALA A 76 -16.84 -1.06 1.31
CA ALA A 76 -15.93 -2.00 1.95
C ALA A 76 -14.62 -1.29 2.34
N THR A 77 -14.03 -0.55 1.41
CA THR A 77 -12.79 0.21 1.64
C THR A 77 -13.00 1.28 2.72
N TYR A 78 -14.13 1.99 2.71
CA TYR A 78 -14.45 3.00 3.72
C TYR A 78 -14.59 2.38 5.12
N ALA A 79 -15.25 1.22 5.25
CA ALA A 79 -15.39 0.55 6.53
C ALA A 79 -14.04 0.17 7.17
N ILE A 80 -13.09 -0.28 6.35
CA ILE A 80 -11.72 -0.56 6.81
C ILE A 80 -10.99 0.75 7.14
N ALA A 81 -11.09 1.74 6.27
CA ALA A 81 -10.46 3.05 6.49
C ALA A 81 -11.00 3.72 7.76
N GLU A 82 -12.28 3.59 8.05
CA GLU A 82 -12.92 4.07 9.27
C GLU A 82 -12.34 3.40 10.52
N ALA A 83 -12.12 2.08 10.48
CA ALA A 83 -11.50 1.36 11.59
C ALA A 83 -10.05 1.83 11.83
N LEU A 84 -9.27 2.04 10.75
CA LEU A 84 -7.89 2.52 10.80
C LEU A 84 -7.78 4.00 11.21
N ALA A 85 -8.82 4.79 10.96
CA ALA A 85 -8.84 6.21 11.28
C ALA A 85 -9.10 6.49 12.76
N ARG A 86 -9.66 5.53 13.50
CA ARG A 86 -9.97 5.69 14.93
C ARG A 86 -8.70 5.90 15.73
N PRO A 87 -8.67 6.88 16.63
CA PRO A 87 -7.48 7.16 17.45
C PRO A 87 -7.18 6.05 18.46
N THR A 88 -8.19 5.24 18.81
CA THR A 88 -8.07 4.13 19.74
C THR A 88 -8.80 2.90 19.20
N LEU A 89 -8.12 1.76 19.27
CA LEU A 89 -8.70 0.46 19.00
C LEU A 89 -8.74 -0.35 20.31
N GLU A 90 -9.92 -0.73 20.74
CA GLU A 90 -10.06 -1.63 21.91
C GLU A 90 -9.80 -3.06 21.46
N VAL A 91 -8.64 -3.58 21.81
CA VAL A 91 -8.28 -4.99 21.57
C VAL A 91 -8.33 -5.72 22.92
N THR A 92 -9.25 -6.68 23.03
CA THR A 92 -9.29 -7.56 24.20
C THR A 92 -8.25 -8.65 24.00
N THR A 93 -7.13 -8.55 24.72
CA THR A 93 -6.16 -9.63 24.80
C THR A 93 -6.57 -10.62 25.89
N GLN A 94 -6.08 -11.86 25.81
CA GLN A 94 -6.29 -12.86 26.88
C GLN A 94 -5.76 -12.39 28.25
N ALA A 95 -4.90 -11.39 28.26
CA ALA A 95 -4.33 -10.77 29.48
C ALA A 95 -5.07 -9.50 29.93
N GLY A 96 -6.12 -9.06 29.23
CA GLY A 96 -6.98 -7.93 29.64
C GLY A 96 -6.32 -6.56 29.45
N GLY A 97 -5.86 -6.22 28.26
CA GLY A 97 -5.28 -4.91 27.95
C GLY A 97 -6.03 -4.17 26.84
N THR A 98 -6.08 -2.82 26.93
CA THR A 98 -6.56 -1.91 25.87
C THR A 98 -5.36 -1.26 25.21
N GLY A 99 -5.28 -1.28 23.88
CA GLY A 99 -4.19 -0.67 23.12
C GLY A 99 -4.66 0.47 22.23
N ALA A 100 -3.79 1.45 21.98
CA ALA A 100 -4.01 2.52 21.02
C ALA A 100 -3.09 2.34 19.80
N SER A 101 -3.63 2.49 18.59
CA SER A 101 -2.87 2.42 17.35
C SER A 101 -2.51 3.83 16.86
N THR A 102 -1.30 4.01 16.35
CA THR A 102 -0.84 5.30 15.83
C THR A 102 -0.21 5.24 14.44
N ARG A 103 -0.08 4.07 13.81
CA ARG A 103 0.60 3.92 12.51
C ARG A 103 -0.03 2.82 11.66
N SER A 104 -0.05 3.05 10.34
CA SER A 104 -0.75 2.18 9.39
C SER A 104 0.21 1.70 8.31
N GLY A 105 0.27 0.39 8.11
CA GLY A 105 0.92 -0.27 6.98
C GLY A 105 -0.14 -0.87 6.05
N ARG A 106 0.14 -0.94 4.76
CA ARG A 106 -0.75 -1.50 3.74
C ARG A 106 -0.01 -2.51 2.88
N GLY A 107 -0.64 -3.60 2.57
CA GLY A 107 -0.04 -4.65 1.75
C GLY A 107 -1.00 -5.23 0.75
N GLY A 108 -0.53 -5.44 -0.47
CA GLY A 108 -1.10 -6.18 -1.56
C GLY A 108 -2.51 -5.82 -2.02
N ASP A 109 -2.70 -5.75 -3.33
CA ASP A 109 -3.99 -5.51 -4.00
C ASP A 109 -4.75 -4.28 -3.49
N GLU A 110 -4.21 -3.12 -3.86
CA GLU A 110 -4.71 -1.82 -3.41
C GLU A 110 -5.96 -1.37 -4.17
N VAL A 111 -6.24 -2.00 -5.33
CA VAL A 111 -7.38 -1.65 -6.18
C VAL A 111 -7.80 -2.80 -7.09
N TYR A 112 -9.12 -2.96 -7.25
CA TYR A 112 -9.74 -3.97 -8.09
C TYR A 112 -10.68 -3.37 -9.14
N PRO A 113 -10.96 -4.08 -10.27
CA PRO A 113 -10.36 -5.34 -10.70
C PRO A 113 -9.04 -5.14 -11.46
N TRP A 114 -8.74 -3.93 -11.90
CA TRP A 114 -7.48 -3.52 -12.56
C TRP A 114 -7.11 -2.08 -12.20
N PRO A 115 -5.80 -1.77 -12.20
CA PRO A 115 -5.32 -0.47 -11.77
C PRO A 115 -5.62 0.59 -12.84
N SER A 116 -5.95 1.78 -12.38
CA SER A 116 -5.99 3.01 -13.15
C SER A 116 -5.94 4.20 -12.20
N ARG A 117 -5.62 5.37 -12.72
CA ARG A 117 -5.66 6.59 -11.92
C ARG A 117 -7.01 6.81 -11.24
N ASP A 118 -8.08 6.59 -11.99
CA ASP A 118 -9.44 6.78 -11.50
C ASP A 118 -9.82 5.68 -10.50
N ALA A 119 -9.46 4.42 -10.75
CA ALA A 119 -9.73 3.33 -9.83
C ALA A 119 -9.07 3.58 -8.47
N TYR A 120 -7.79 3.94 -8.42
CA TYR A 120 -7.11 4.32 -7.17
C TYR A 120 -7.79 5.51 -6.49
N ALA A 121 -8.13 6.55 -7.25
CA ALA A 121 -8.78 7.72 -6.68
C ALA A 121 -10.12 7.38 -6.04
N TRP A 122 -10.98 6.62 -6.75
CA TRP A 122 -12.39 6.48 -6.39
C TRP A 122 -12.66 5.28 -5.49
N ARG A 123 -11.84 4.23 -5.57
CA ARG A 123 -12.03 3.00 -4.82
C ARG A 123 -11.18 2.94 -3.57
N THR A 124 -10.05 3.69 -3.55
CA THR A 124 -9.07 3.62 -2.47
C THR A 124 -8.82 4.99 -1.82
N GLU A 125 -8.31 5.98 -2.56
CA GLU A 125 -7.88 7.25 -1.95
C GLU A 125 -9.05 8.03 -1.32
N TRP A 126 -10.18 8.16 -1.99
CA TRP A 126 -11.33 8.91 -1.48
C TRP A 126 -11.99 8.28 -0.25
N PRO A 127 -12.24 6.95 -0.19
CA PRO A 127 -12.71 6.32 1.05
C PRO A 127 -11.81 6.60 2.25
N TYR A 128 -10.49 6.45 2.07
CA TYR A 128 -9.51 6.73 3.12
C TYR A 128 -9.48 8.20 3.51
N ARG A 129 -9.47 9.11 2.55
CA ARG A 129 -9.51 10.55 2.80
C ARG A 129 -10.72 10.93 3.63
N THR A 130 -11.89 10.42 3.27
CA THR A 130 -13.14 10.71 3.98
C THR A 130 -13.08 10.24 5.43
N ALA A 131 -12.58 9.03 5.67
CA ALA A 131 -12.45 8.47 7.01
C ALA A 131 -11.42 9.24 7.85
N PHE A 132 -10.22 9.46 7.31
CA PHE A 132 -9.13 10.12 8.03
C PHE A 132 -9.43 11.60 8.33
N GLU A 133 -10.10 12.32 7.42
CA GLU A 133 -10.53 13.70 7.66
C GLU A 133 -11.59 13.76 8.76
N ALA A 134 -12.51 12.79 8.81
CA ALA A 134 -13.54 12.73 9.85
C ALA A 134 -12.98 12.55 11.27
N HIS A 135 -11.88 11.80 11.40
CA HIS A 135 -11.21 11.54 12.68
C HIS A 135 -10.01 12.46 12.96
N GLY A 136 -9.57 13.25 11.99
CA GLY A 136 -8.37 14.08 12.10
C GLY A 136 -7.07 13.29 12.16
N THR A 137 -7.10 12.00 11.81
CA THR A 137 -5.96 11.08 11.89
C THR A 137 -5.12 11.17 10.62
N ARG A 138 -3.79 11.20 10.77
CA ARG A 138 -2.83 11.29 9.67
C ARG A 138 -1.60 10.42 9.95
N PRO A 139 -1.71 9.11 9.86
CA PRO A 139 -0.57 8.21 10.09
C PRO A 139 0.46 8.31 8.96
N ASP A 140 1.68 7.88 9.23
CA ASP A 140 2.61 7.52 8.17
C ASP A 140 2.08 6.27 7.47
N LEU A 141 2.12 6.26 6.14
CA LEU A 141 1.54 5.21 5.33
C LEU A 141 2.59 4.63 4.38
N PHE A 142 2.65 3.30 4.36
CA PHE A 142 3.48 2.53 3.45
C PHE A 142 2.60 1.53 2.71
N ALA A 143 2.93 1.25 1.45
CA ALA A 143 2.17 0.34 0.61
C ALA A 143 3.09 -0.63 -0.14
N VAL A 144 2.63 -1.86 -0.31
CA VAL A 144 3.23 -2.90 -1.16
C VAL A 144 2.20 -3.31 -2.19
N PRO A 145 2.56 -3.45 -3.47
CA PRO A 145 1.61 -3.85 -4.48
C PRO A 145 1.26 -5.34 -4.38
N GLY A 146 0.03 -5.67 -4.77
CA GLY A 146 -0.39 -7.02 -5.08
C GLY A 146 -0.39 -7.28 -6.59
N ASN A 147 -0.87 -8.44 -6.99
CA ASN A 147 -0.85 -8.85 -8.39
C ASN A 147 -1.80 -7.99 -9.28
N HIS A 148 -2.89 -7.49 -8.73
CA HIS A 148 -3.79 -6.61 -9.47
C HIS A 148 -3.13 -5.26 -9.76
N ASP A 149 -2.32 -4.74 -8.86
CA ASP A 149 -1.58 -3.49 -9.05
C ASP A 149 -0.54 -3.58 -10.18
N TRP A 150 -0.08 -4.78 -10.51
CA TRP A 150 0.87 -5.04 -11.59
C TRP A 150 0.25 -5.06 -13.00
N PHE A 151 -1.06 -5.04 -13.15
CA PHE A 151 -1.70 -5.12 -14.47
C PHE A 151 -1.39 -3.92 -15.37
N ASP A 152 -0.96 -2.79 -14.81
CA ASP A 152 -0.47 -1.62 -15.56
C ASP A 152 1.05 -1.38 -15.37
N SER A 153 1.80 -2.40 -14.99
CA SER A 153 3.23 -2.31 -14.68
C SER A 153 3.54 -1.32 -13.55
N LEU A 154 2.69 -1.29 -12.53
CA LEU A 154 2.77 -0.43 -11.33
C LEU A 154 2.70 1.09 -11.60
N VAL A 155 2.26 1.52 -12.78
CA VAL A 155 2.22 2.94 -13.12
C VAL A 155 1.27 3.71 -12.19
N ALA A 156 0.07 3.19 -11.95
CA ALA A 156 -0.90 3.82 -11.07
C ALA A 156 -0.47 3.71 -9.59
N PHE A 157 0.03 2.55 -9.17
CA PHE A 157 0.58 2.33 -7.83
C PHE A 157 1.70 3.35 -7.52
N SER A 158 2.72 3.41 -8.37
CA SER A 158 3.87 4.31 -8.16
C SER A 158 3.47 5.78 -8.10
N ARG A 159 2.51 6.20 -8.91
CA ARG A 159 1.95 7.56 -8.86
C ARG A 159 1.21 7.86 -7.57
N THR A 160 0.63 6.84 -6.95
CA THR A 160 -0.20 6.98 -5.76
C THR A 160 0.64 6.93 -4.49
N PHE A 161 1.57 6.00 -4.37
CA PHE A 161 2.28 5.71 -3.13
C PHE A 161 3.77 6.06 -3.13
N CYS A 162 4.43 6.06 -4.31
CA CYS A 162 5.87 6.28 -4.40
C CYS A 162 6.25 7.74 -4.71
N ARG A 163 5.40 8.68 -4.32
CA ARG A 163 5.62 10.13 -4.47
C ARG A 163 5.39 10.85 -3.15
N PRO A 164 6.43 10.96 -2.32
CA PRO A 164 6.33 11.59 -0.99
C PRO A 164 5.74 13.00 -1.01
N GLU A 165 6.02 13.77 -2.06
CA GLU A 165 5.52 15.13 -2.24
C GLU A 165 3.99 15.21 -2.42
N ARG A 166 3.38 14.12 -2.87
CA ARG A 166 1.93 14.05 -3.07
C ARG A 166 1.19 13.61 -1.81
N GLY A 167 1.75 12.65 -1.09
CA GLY A 167 1.04 11.91 -0.04
C GLY A 167 -0.15 11.10 -0.57
N PHE A 168 -0.85 10.43 0.32
CA PHE A 168 -2.05 9.64 0.03
C PHE A 168 -3.15 9.95 1.03
N ALA A 169 -4.35 10.30 0.56
CA ALA A 169 -5.52 10.57 1.40
C ALA A 169 -5.27 11.61 2.52
N GLY A 170 -4.31 12.52 2.34
CA GLY A 170 -3.89 13.49 3.35
C GLY A 170 -2.85 12.95 4.35
N CYS A 171 -2.47 11.67 4.24
CA CYS A 171 -1.39 11.06 5.01
C CYS A 171 -0.05 11.23 4.31
N ARG A 172 1.01 11.12 5.08
CA ARG A 172 2.37 11.16 4.55
C ARG A 172 2.77 9.78 4.05
N THR A 173 3.20 9.70 2.78
CA THR A 173 3.94 8.57 2.25
C THR A 173 5.42 8.96 2.17
N GLN A 174 6.33 8.05 2.46
CA GLN A 174 7.77 8.33 2.46
C GLN A 174 8.52 7.50 1.42
N GLN A 175 7.95 6.36 1.01
CA GLN A 175 8.56 5.46 0.06
C GLN A 175 8.64 6.07 -1.34
N THR A 176 9.70 5.73 -2.05
CA THR A 176 9.93 6.08 -3.45
C THR A 176 9.94 4.84 -4.36
N ARG A 177 9.75 3.66 -3.77
CA ARG A 177 9.73 2.35 -4.42
C ARG A 177 8.52 1.54 -3.95
N SER A 178 8.24 0.46 -4.64
CA SER A 178 7.21 -0.52 -4.28
C SER A 178 7.61 -1.46 -3.13
N TYR A 179 8.84 -1.37 -2.67
CA TYR A 179 9.42 -2.14 -1.57
C TYR A 179 10.08 -1.20 -0.55
N PHE A 180 10.18 -1.63 0.70
CA PHE A 180 10.76 -0.79 1.76
C PHE A 180 11.21 -1.62 2.97
N ALA A 181 11.97 -0.99 3.87
CA ALA A 181 12.30 -1.54 5.17
C ALA A 181 12.05 -0.49 6.26
N LEU A 182 11.40 -0.92 7.34
CA LEU A 182 11.19 -0.13 8.54
C LEU A 182 12.03 -0.71 9.66
N LYS A 183 12.91 0.10 10.25
CA LYS A 183 13.55 -0.20 11.50
C LYS A 183 12.58 0.18 12.61
N LEU A 184 12.11 -0.81 13.31
CA LEU A 184 11.17 -0.67 14.44
C LEU A 184 11.96 -0.61 15.75
N PRO A 185 11.32 -0.33 16.87
CA PRO A 185 11.99 -0.43 18.17
C PRO A 185 12.71 -1.76 18.32
N ALA A 186 13.97 -1.72 18.77
CA ALA A 186 14.87 -2.87 18.79
C ALA A 186 14.25 -4.13 19.42
N PRO A 187 14.52 -5.31 18.88
CA PRO A 187 15.39 -5.60 17.73
C PRO A 187 14.63 -5.82 16.40
N TRP A 188 13.48 -5.21 16.20
CA TRP A 188 12.55 -5.56 15.16
C TRP A 188 12.75 -4.77 13.86
N TRP A 189 12.59 -5.46 12.73
CA TRP A 189 12.53 -4.89 11.41
C TRP A 189 11.30 -5.41 10.66
N LEU A 190 10.66 -4.56 9.88
CA LEU A 190 9.65 -4.95 8.92
C LEU A 190 10.20 -4.71 7.53
N ILE A 191 10.29 -5.76 6.74
CA ILE A 191 10.76 -5.70 5.35
C ILE A 191 9.58 -6.05 4.45
N ALA A 192 9.29 -5.14 3.53
CA ALA A 192 8.29 -5.30 2.51
C ALA A 192 8.97 -5.49 1.16
N ILE A 193 8.62 -6.56 0.46
CA ILE A 193 9.16 -6.92 -0.85
C ILE A 193 8.07 -6.89 -1.89
N ASP A 194 8.43 -6.51 -3.10
CA ASP A 194 7.56 -6.52 -4.27
C ASP A 194 7.93 -7.71 -5.16
N LEU A 195 7.05 -8.70 -5.22
CA LEU A 195 7.22 -9.87 -6.07
C LEU A 195 6.13 -9.87 -7.15
N GLN A 196 6.55 -9.59 -8.35
CA GLN A 196 5.70 -9.79 -9.52
C GLN A 196 5.34 -11.26 -9.68
N LEU A 197 4.15 -11.55 -10.21
CA LEU A 197 3.63 -12.91 -10.44
C LEU A 197 4.69 -13.87 -11.04
N GLY A 198 5.17 -14.80 -10.22
CA GLY A 198 6.12 -15.82 -10.61
C GLY A 198 7.53 -15.31 -10.97
N ALA A 199 7.87 -14.08 -10.60
CA ALA A 199 9.20 -13.52 -10.77
C ALA A 199 10.06 -13.71 -9.51
N GLU A 200 11.37 -13.67 -9.72
CA GLU A 200 12.35 -13.54 -8.65
C GLU A 200 12.48 -12.05 -8.25
N LEU A 201 13.12 -11.80 -7.11
CA LEU A 201 13.50 -10.45 -6.72
C LEU A 201 14.40 -9.83 -7.80
N ASP A 202 14.07 -8.63 -8.25
CA ASP A 202 14.92 -7.91 -9.19
C ASP A 202 16.21 -7.39 -8.52
N GLU A 203 17.23 -7.13 -9.32
CA GLU A 203 18.54 -6.71 -8.83
C GLU A 203 18.47 -5.43 -7.97
N PRO A 204 17.68 -4.40 -8.31
CA PRO A 204 17.50 -3.23 -7.45
C PRO A 204 16.96 -3.56 -6.04
N GLN A 205 15.99 -4.45 -5.92
CA GLN A 205 15.51 -4.89 -4.60
C GLN A 205 16.60 -5.66 -3.86
N VAL A 206 17.32 -6.55 -4.55
CA VAL A 206 18.42 -7.31 -3.94
C VAL A 206 19.51 -6.36 -3.41
N GLN A 207 19.88 -5.34 -4.17
CA GLN A 207 20.86 -4.34 -3.73
C GLN A 207 20.35 -3.54 -2.52
N TYR A 208 19.09 -3.12 -2.56
CA TYR A 208 18.45 -2.45 -1.43
C TYR A 208 18.45 -3.34 -0.17
N LEU A 209 18.00 -4.58 -0.29
CA LEU A 209 17.97 -5.52 0.84
C LEU A 209 19.35 -5.81 1.41
N ARG A 210 20.40 -5.88 0.58
CA ARG A 210 21.79 -5.97 1.04
C ARG A 210 22.20 -4.74 1.85
N SER A 211 21.81 -3.54 1.41
CA SER A 211 22.11 -2.32 2.16
C SER A 211 21.36 -2.27 3.50
N VAL A 212 20.12 -2.76 3.53
CA VAL A 212 19.33 -2.89 4.76
C VAL A 212 19.98 -3.91 5.71
N ALA A 213 20.37 -5.08 5.18
CA ALA A 213 21.03 -6.11 5.98
C ALA A 213 22.33 -5.59 6.62
N ALA A 214 23.14 -4.83 5.87
CA ALA A 214 24.34 -4.19 6.41
C ALA A 214 24.07 -3.12 7.50
N ALA A 215 22.84 -2.62 7.59
CA ALA A 215 22.43 -1.66 8.61
C ALA A 215 21.77 -2.35 9.84
N MET A 216 21.60 -3.67 9.80
CA MET A 216 21.05 -4.46 10.91
C MET A 216 22.10 -4.88 11.95
N ASP A 217 23.38 -4.86 11.53
CA ASP A 217 24.54 -5.17 12.38
C ASP A 217 24.97 -3.91 13.18
#